data_02d55b39a0241df8719a25a408fc6402
#
_entry.id   02d55b39a0241df8719a25a408fc6402
#
_cell.length_a   1.000
_cell.length_b   1.000
_cell.length_c   1.000
_cell.angle_alpha   90.00
_cell.angle_beta   90.00
_cell.angle_gamma   90.00
#
_symmetry.space_group_name_H-M   'P 1'
#
loop_
_entity.id
_entity.type
_entity.pdbx_description
1 polymer ?
#
loop_
_entity_poly.entity_id
_entity_poly.type
_entity_poly.pdbx_seq_one_letter_code
_entity_poly.pdbx_strand_id
1 'polypeptide(L)'
;MSKKRPFFLAGFTLAINTLFGAEPKAIVPEKHLDLLDTYCMDCHDADTQKGKVNLEELPLTVDTLQHAELWQKVLDAMNSGEMPPEKKRQPESVEKADFLEDLAKTMVLARKKLSDSGGQITMRRLNRREYHNTIESL
;
A
#
# COMPACT_ATOMS: atom_id res chain seq x y z
N MET A 1 9.72 76.65 -13.61
CA MET A 1 9.88 75.38 -14.37
C MET A 1 9.95 74.23 -13.38
N SER A 2 8.81 73.57 -13.10
CA SER A 2 8.70 72.51 -12.11
C SER A 2 8.79 71.15 -12.77
N LYS A 3 9.86 70.38 -12.54
CA LYS A 3 10.04 69.00 -13.04
C LYS A 3 9.31 68.04 -12.15
N LYS A 4 8.19 67.50 -12.61
CA LYS A 4 7.49 66.36 -11.99
C LYS A 4 8.26 65.07 -12.30
N ARG A 5 8.70 64.38 -11.25
CA ARG A 5 9.31 63.02 -11.33
C ARG A 5 8.21 61.99 -11.34
N PRO A 6 8.21 61.00 -12.25
CA PRO A 6 7.26 59.90 -12.21
C PRO A 6 7.68 58.91 -11.09
N PHE A 7 6.72 58.58 -10.23
CA PHE A 7 6.84 57.58 -9.20
C PHE A 7 6.57 56.20 -9.84
N PHE A 8 7.63 55.42 -10.04
CA PHE A 8 7.52 54.06 -10.51
C PHE A 8 7.10 53.14 -9.34
N LEU A 9 5.84 52.71 -9.30
CA LEU A 9 5.34 51.65 -8.44
C LEU A 9 5.83 50.31 -9.03
N ALA A 10 6.93 49.78 -8.47
CA ALA A 10 7.35 48.42 -8.73
C ALA A 10 6.37 47.46 -8.04
N GLY A 11 5.45 46.90 -8.82
CA GLY A 11 4.55 45.83 -8.35
C GLY A 11 5.34 44.57 -8.05
N PHE A 12 5.50 44.26 -6.76
CA PHE A 12 6.06 43.00 -6.30
C PHE A 12 4.98 41.92 -6.37
N THR A 13 4.95 41.18 -7.48
CA THR A 13 4.08 40.00 -7.64
C THR A 13 4.67 38.85 -6.84
N LEU A 14 4.05 38.57 -5.68
CA LEU A 14 4.33 37.39 -4.88
C LEU A 14 3.80 36.16 -5.62
N ALA A 15 4.68 35.41 -6.28
CA ALA A 15 4.36 34.11 -6.86
C ALA A 15 4.16 33.10 -5.73
N ILE A 16 2.92 32.83 -5.35
CA ILE A 16 2.56 31.74 -4.44
C ILE A 16 2.71 30.43 -5.22
N ASN A 17 3.89 29.79 -5.08
CA ASN A 17 4.07 28.40 -5.50
C ASN A 17 3.25 27.52 -4.57
N THR A 18 2.02 27.17 -4.95
CA THR A 18 1.28 26.08 -4.31
C THR A 18 2.00 24.78 -4.65
N LEU A 19 2.83 24.28 -3.73
CA LEU A 19 3.30 22.90 -3.76
C LEU A 19 2.05 21.99 -3.59
N PHE A 20 1.45 21.59 -4.70
CA PHE A 20 0.54 20.44 -4.71
C PHE A 20 1.41 19.21 -4.48
N GLY A 21 1.60 18.83 -3.21
CA GLY A 21 2.16 17.55 -2.84
C GLY A 21 1.23 16.45 -3.39
N ALA A 22 1.73 15.66 -4.34
CA ALA A 22 1.00 14.49 -4.81
C ALA A 22 0.73 13.58 -3.60
N GLU A 23 -0.51 13.16 -3.40
CA GLU A 23 -0.84 12.20 -2.34
C GLU A 23 -0.02 10.91 -2.52
N PRO A 24 0.52 10.35 -1.43
CA PRO A 24 1.30 9.14 -1.51
C PRO A 24 0.41 8.00 -2.03
N LYS A 25 0.85 7.37 -3.12
CA LYS A 25 0.16 6.24 -3.72
C LYS A 25 0.62 4.94 -3.07
N ALA A 26 -0.30 4.02 -2.81
CA ALA A 26 0.02 2.67 -2.36
C ALA A 26 0.48 1.84 -3.57
N ILE A 27 1.78 1.88 -3.87
CA ILE A 27 2.39 1.18 -4.99
C ILE A 27 3.58 0.39 -4.47
N VAL A 28 3.63 -0.91 -4.75
CA VAL A 28 4.81 -1.74 -4.52
C VAL A 28 5.90 -1.29 -5.48
N PRO A 29 7.12 -0.96 -5.01
CA PRO A 29 8.17 -0.45 -5.88
C PRO A 29 8.60 -1.45 -6.95
N GLU A 30 8.76 -0.98 -8.18
CA GLU A 30 9.18 -1.81 -9.33
C GLU A 30 10.55 -2.46 -9.15
N LYS A 31 11.41 -1.92 -8.28
CA LYS A 31 12.73 -2.51 -7.96
C LYS A 31 12.64 -3.95 -7.44
N HIS A 32 11.47 -4.39 -6.98
CA HIS A 32 11.23 -5.73 -6.45
C HIS A 32 10.71 -6.73 -7.50
N LEU A 33 10.52 -6.31 -8.74
CA LEU A 33 10.05 -7.20 -9.81
C LEU A 33 11.00 -8.38 -10.04
N ASP A 34 12.30 -8.14 -10.03
CA ASP A 34 13.32 -9.20 -10.21
C ASP A 34 13.25 -10.23 -9.07
N LEU A 35 12.97 -9.79 -7.84
CA LEU A 35 12.76 -10.69 -6.70
C LEU A 35 11.51 -11.55 -6.91
N LEU A 36 10.41 -10.94 -7.29
CA LEU A 36 9.15 -11.65 -7.53
C LEU A 36 9.29 -12.66 -8.68
N ASP A 37 9.92 -12.26 -9.79
CA ASP A 37 10.18 -13.14 -10.93
C ASP A 37 11.05 -14.34 -10.53
N THR A 38 12.15 -14.09 -9.84
CA THR A 38 13.13 -15.12 -9.50
C THR A 38 12.63 -16.14 -8.48
N TYR A 39 11.82 -15.72 -7.50
CA TYR A 39 11.48 -16.57 -6.34
C TYR A 39 10.02 -16.95 -6.26
N CYS A 40 9.12 -16.28 -6.97
CA CYS A 40 7.68 -16.47 -6.83
C CYS A 40 7.01 -17.02 -8.10
N MET A 41 7.39 -16.53 -9.30
CA MET A 41 6.66 -16.80 -10.53
C MET A 41 6.68 -18.26 -10.96
N ASP A 42 7.70 -19.04 -10.69
CA ASP A 42 7.72 -20.50 -10.95
C ASP A 42 6.49 -21.26 -10.42
N CYS A 43 5.83 -20.72 -9.40
CA CYS A 43 4.72 -21.36 -8.73
C CYS A 43 3.43 -20.52 -8.74
N HIS A 44 3.53 -19.22 -8.95
CA HIS A 44 2.44 -18.27 -8.81
C HIS A 44 2.20 -17.45 -10.10
N ASP A 45 2.58 -18.00 -11.25
CA ASP A 45 2.24 -17.50 -12.57
C ASP A 45 0.77 -17.77 -12.95
N ALA A 46 0.33 -17.32 -14.12
CA ALA A 46 -1.03 -17.51 -14.61
C ALA A 46 -1.38 -18.99 -14.88
N ASP A 47 -0.40 -19.84 -15.20
CA ASP A 47 -0.62 -21.23 -15.55
C ASP A 47 -0.63 -22.15 -14.31
N THR A 48 0.25 -21.93 -13.37
CA THR A 48 0.48 -22.83 -12.22
C THR A 48 -0.41 -22.50 -11.02
N GLN A 49 -0.55 -21.21 -10.67
CA GLN A 49 -1.39 -20.66 -9.61
C GLN A 49 -1.43 -21.49 -8.31
N LYS A 50 -0.27 -21.93 -7.82
CA LYS A 50 -0.20 -22.72 -6.59
C LYS A 50 -0.90 -22.00 -5.42
N GLY A 51 -1.72 -22.74 -4.70
CA GLY A 51 -2.52 -22.15 -3.62
C GLY A 51 -3.60 -21.18 -4.10
N LYS A 52 -3.95 -21.19 -5.40
CA LYS A 52 -4.88 -20.24 -6.04
C LYS A 52 -4.40 -18.79 -5.93
N VAL A 53 -3.10 -18.60 -5.97
CA VAL A 53 -2.45 -17.28 -5.97
C VAL A 53 -1.77 -17.07 -7.32
N ASN A 54 -2.22 -16.07 -8.05
CA ASN A 54 -1.61 -15.58 -9.29
C ASN A 54 -0.97 -14.21 -8.99
N LEU A 55 0.35 -14.14 -9.05
CA LEU A 55 1.10 -12.90 -8.83
C LEU A 55 1.43 -12.19 -10.14
N GLU A 56 1.42 -12.90 -11.27
CA GLU A 56 1.69 -12.31 -12.58
C GLU A 56 0.66 -11.26 -12.97
N GLU A 57 -0.61 -11.50 -12.65
CA GLU A 57 -1.70 -10.56 -12.91
C GLU A 57 -1.95 -9.58 -11.75
N LEU A 58 -1.21 -9.71 -10.64
CA LEU A 58 -1.40 -8.85 -9.48
C LEU A 58 -0.76 -7.48 -9.71
N PRO A 59 -1.55 -6.38 -9.79
CA PRO A 59 -0.99 -5.05 -10.00
C PRO A 59 -0.11 -4.60 -8.84
N LEU A 60 0.97 -3.88 -9.14
CA LEU A 60 1.80 -3.23 -8.13
C LEU A 60 1.02 -2.13 -7.39
N THR A 61 0.01 -1.54 -8.02
CA THR A 61 -0.87 -0.53 -7.40
C THR A 61 -1.92 -1.21 -6.54
N VAL A 62 -1.94 -0.88 -5.24
CA VAL A 62 -2.89 -1.43 -4.27
C VAL A 62 -4.04 -0.45 -4.10
N ASP A 63 -5.03 -0.53 -4.97
CA ASP A 63 -6.18 0.39 -5.04
C ASP A 63 -7.53 -0.28 -4.74
N THR A 64 -7.56 -1.61 -4.62
CA THR A 64 -8.75 -2.38 -4.25
C THR A 64 -8.49 -3.23 -3.01
N LEU A 65 -9.56 -3.60 -2.32
CA LEU A 65 -9.48 -4.51 -1.17
C LEU A 65 -8.90 -5.87 -1.58
N GLN A 66 -9.26 -6.36 -2.76
CA GLN A 66 -8.77 -7.63 -3.30
C GLN A 66 -7.25 -7.60 -3.53
N HIS A 67 -6.70 -6.51 -4.10
CA HIS A 67 -5.26 -6.34 -4.25
C HIS A 67 -4.57 -6.28 -2.88
N ALA A 68 -5.17 -5.55 -1.93
CA ALA A 68 -4.64 -5.45 -0.58
C ALA A 68 -4.60 -6.80 0.14
N GLU A 69 -5.63 -7.64 -0.01
CA GLU A 69 -5.67 -8.97 0.58
C GLU A 69 -4.59 -9.90 0.00
N LEU A 70 -4.36 -9.85 -1.31
CA LEU A 70 -3.32 -10.65 -1.96
C LEU A 70 -1.92 -10.21 -1.54
N TRP A 71 -1.63 -8.90 -1.57
CA TRP A 71 -0.35 -8.38 -1.10
C TRP A 71 -0.12 -8.63 0.40
N GLN A 72 -1.19 -8.61 1.21
CA GLN A 72 -1.08 -8.99 2.63
C GLN A 72 -0.70 -10.46 2.79
N LYS A 73 -1.28 -11.37 2.00
CA LYS A 73 -0.89 -12.78 2.00
C LYS A 73 0.58 -12.98 1.62
N VAL A 74 1.08 -12.23 0.64
CA VAL A 74 2.51 -12.25 0.27
C VAL A 74 3.38 -11.81 1.44
N LEU A 75 3.01 -10.68 2.08
CA LEU A 75 3.73 -10.15 3.24
C LEU A 75 3.78 -11.15 4.39
N ASP A 76 2.64 -11.74 4.72
CA ASP A 76 2.51 -12.69 5.84
C ASP A 76 3.30 -13.98 5.57
N ALA A 77 3.18 -14.56 4.37
CA ALA A 77 3.86 -15.79 3.99
C ALA A 77 5.40 -15.64 3.95
N MET A 78 5.90 -14.48 3.50
CA MET A 78 7.33 -14.21 3.53
C MET A 78 7.85 -13.90 4.94
N ASN A 79 7.07 -13.22 5.78
CA ASN A 79 7.44 -12.96 7.17
C ASN A 79 7.47 -14.24 8.01
N SER A 80 6.48 -15.14 7.81
CA SER A 80 6.45 -16.43 8.51
C SER A 80 7.51 -17.43 8.04
N GLY A 81 8.12 -17.16 6.88
CA GLY A 81 9.08 -18.08 6.24
C GLY A 81 8.43 -19.25 5.50
N GLU A 82 7.11 -19.22 5.30
CA GLU A 82 6.41 -20.20 4.47
C GLU A 82 6.79 -20.09 2.99
N MET A 83 7.10 -18.85 2.54
CA MET A 83 7.49 -18.57 1.17
C MET A 83 8.83 -17.80 1.10
N PRO A 84 9.68 -18.13 0.13
CA PRO A 84 9.67 -19.37 -0.68
C PRO A 84 9.83 -20.61 0.20
N PRO A 85 9.31 -21.79 -0.22
CA PRO A 85 9.50 -23.04 0.54
C PRO A 85 10.99 -23.37 0.74
N GLU A 86 11.34 -23.95 1.89
CA GLU A 86 12.76 -24.24 2.27
C GLU A 86 13.59 -24.96 1.20
N LYS A 87 12.95 -25.83 0.39
CA LYS A 87 13.60 -26.60 -0.68
C LYS A 87 13.84 -25.80 -1.97
N LYS A 88 13.32 -24.59 -2.03
CA LYS A 88 13.50 -23.68 -3.18
C LYS A 88 14.58 -22.65 -2.89
N ARG A 89 15.07 -22.00 -3.96
CA ARG A 89 15.99 -20.89 -3.84
C ARG A 89 15.43 -19.81 -2.93
N GLN A 90 16.23 -19.33 -2.01
CA GLN A 90 15.86 -18.29 -1.05
C GLN A 90 16.48 -16.94 -1.46
N PRO A 91 15.75 -15.83 -1.30
CA PRO A 91 16.34 -14.50 -1.50
C PRO A 91 17.39 -14.20 -0.43
N GLU A 92 18.34 -13.36 -0.77
CA GLU A 92 19.31 -12.86 0.19
C GLU A 92 18.62 -12.09 1.31
N SER A 93 19.15 -12.19 2.54
CA SER A 93 18.50 -11.61 3.72
C SER A 93 18.25 -10.08 3.60
N VAL A 94 19.19 -9.38 2.96
CA VAL A 94 19.08 -7.92 2.73
C VAL A 94 17.99 -7.63 1.71
N GLU A 95 17.95 -8.37 0.61
CA GLU A 95 16.94 -8.23 -0.45
C GLU A 95 15.53 -8.52 0.09
N LYS A 96 15.40 -9.61 0.86
CA LYS A 96 14.14 -9.97 1.53
C LYS A 96 13.68 -8.87 2.50
N ALA A 97 14.59 -8.35 3.32
CA ALA A 97 14.27 -7.31 4.29
C ALA A 97 13.82 -6.01 3.62
N ASP A 98 14.49 -5.58 2.54
CA ASP A 98 14.12 -4.39 1.78
C ASP A 98 12.73 -4.54 1.14
N PHE A 99 12.44 -5.70 0.55
CA PHE A 99 11.12 -5.99 0.00
C PHE A 99 10.02 -5.95 1.08
N LEU A 100 10.23 -6.61 2.21
CA LEU A 100 9.25 -6.67 3.29
C LEU A 100 8.99 -5.28 3.90
N GLU A 101 10.03 -4.45 4.06
CA GLU A 101 9.89 -3.09 4.57
C GLU A 101 9.06 -2.22 3.61
N ASP A 102 9.35 -2.25 2.33
CA ASP A 102 8.62 -1.45 1.34
C ASP A 102 7.19 -1.95 1.14
N LEU A 103 6.98 -3.27 1.15
CA LEU A 103 5.63 -3.84 1.08
C LEU A 103 4.81 -3.46 2.32
N ALA A 104 5.39 -3.53 3.52
CA ALA A 104 4.70 -3.12 4.75
C ALA A 104 4.31 -1.63 4.72
N LYS A 105 5.19 -0.74 4.25
CA LYS A 105 4.88 0.69 4.04
C LYS A 105 3.73 0.87 3.05
N THR A 106 3.77 0.14 1.94
CA THR A 106 2.71 0.16 0.92
C THR A 106 1.37 -0.28 1.49
N MET A 107 1.36 -1.34 2.31
CA MET A 107 0.13 -1.83 2.96
C MET A 107 -0.46 -0.84 3.96
N VAL A 108 0.37 -0.07 4.67
CA VAL A 108 -0.11 1.01 5.55
C VAL A 108 -0.82 2.10 4.73
N LEU A 109 -0.24 2.51 3.59
CA LEU A 109 -0.85 3.50 2.70
C LEU A 109 -2.15 2.98 2.07
N ALA A 110 -2.17 1.70 1.64
CA ALA A 110 -3.34 1.06 1.08
C ALA A 110 -4.50 1.01 2.09
N ARG A 111 -4.22 0.60 3.32
CA ARG A 111 -5.23 0.58 4.40
C ARG A 111 -5.81 1.96 4.65
N LYS A 112 -4.98 2.99 4.73
CA LYS A 112 -5.46 4.37 4.91
C LYS A 112 -6.40 4.77 3.78
N LYS A 113 -5.98 4.57 2.52
CA LYS A 113 -6.78 4.92 1.35
C LYS A 113 -8.09 4.13 1.27
N LEU A 114 -8.05 2.82 1.54
CA LEU A 114 -9.23 1.95 1.45
C LEU A 114 -10.19 2.14 2.64
N SER A 115 -9.69 2.52 3.82
CA SER A 115 -10.54 2.85 4.97
C SER A 115 -11.31 4.15 4.77
N ASP A 116 -10.73 5.13 4.10
CA ASP A 116 -11.38 6.42 3.82
C ASP A 116 -12.46 6.30 2.74
N SER A 117 -12.43 5.22 1.91
CA SER A 117 -13.41 4.98 0.84
C SER A 117 -14.65 4.19 1.27
N GLY A 118 -14.66 3.61 2.44
CA GLY A 118 -15.71 2.70 2.90
C GLY A 118 -16.32 3.09 4.23
N GLY A 119 -17.54 3.58 4.17
CA GLY A 119 -18.55 3.62 5.21
C GLY A 119 -18.10 3.98 6.62
N GLN A 120 -18.67 5.01 7.19
CA GLN A 120 -18.58 5.26 8.63
C GLN A 120 -19.07 4.00 9.36
N ILE A 121 -18.18 3.29 10.03
CA ILE A 121 -18.56 2.29 11.03
C ILE A 121 -19.20 3.08 12.16
N THR A 122 -20.51 3.21 12.09
CA THR A 122 -21.29 3.79 13.19
C THR A 122 -21.20 2.76 14.32
N MET A 123 -20.36 3.03 15.31
CA MET A 123 -20.34 2.25 16.55
C MET A 123 -21.72 2.42 17.21
N ARG A 124 -22.61 1.47 16.96
CA ARG A 124 -23.89 1.41 17.66
C ARG A 124 -23.72 0.67 18.99
N ARG A 125 -24.44 1.09 20.00
CA ARG A 125 -24.52 0.31 21.23
C ARG A 125 -25.13 -1.06 20.91
N LEU A 126 -24.53 -2.11 21.42
CA LEU A 126 -25.13 -3.44 21.43
C LEU A 126 -26.49 -3.35 22.17
N ASN A 127 -27.51 -3.96 21.60
CA ASN A 127 -28.76 -4.14 22.32
C ASN A 127 -28.58 -5.18 23.44
N ARG A 128 -29.53 -5.24 24.39
CA ARG A 128 -29.41 -6.13 25.56
C ARG A 128 -29.18 -7.59 25.16
N ARG A 129 -29.80 -8.07 24.09
CA ARG A 129 -29.68 -9.46 23.61
C ARG A 129 -28.32 -9.73 22.98
N GLU A 130 -27.82 -8.80 22.18
CA GLU A 130 -26.49 -8.89 21.57
C GLU A 130 -25.40 -8.87 22.65
N TYR A 131 -25.51 -8.00 23.64
CA TYR A 131 -24.61 -7.96 24.79
C TYR A 131 -24.61 -9.28 25.57
N HIS A 132 -25.81 -9.81 25.90
CA HIS A 132 -25.97 -11.08 26.60
C HIS A 132 -25.32 -12.24 25.84
N ASN A 133 -25.62 -12.39 24.55
CA ASN A 133 -25.05 -13.45 23.71
C ASN A 133 -23.52 -13.34 23.60
N THR A 134 -22.97 -12.12 23.54
CA THR A 134 -21.53 -11.91 23.49
C THR A 134 -20.84 -12.35 24.80
N ILE A 135 -21.45 -12.06 25.94
CA ILE A 135 -20.89 -12.47 27.25
C ILE A 135 -21.00 -13.97 27.46
N GLU A 136 -22.10 -14.61 27.03
CA GLU A 136 -22.27 -16.07 27.13
C GLU A 136 -21.33 -16.86 26.21
N SER A 137 -20.81 -16.24 25.16
CA SER A 137 -19.88 -16.87 24.20
C SER A 137 -18.39 -16.74 24.60
N LEU A 138 -18.06 -16.01 25.67
CA LEU A 138 -16.72 -15.85 26.21
C LEU A 138 -16.43 -16.88 27.27
#